data_7dd3c4e73d90bf55aaca506a9953c81b
#
_entry.id   7dd3c4e73d90bf55aaca506a9953c81b
#
_cell.length_a   1.000
_cell.length_b   1.000
_cell.length_c   1.000
_cell.angle_alpha   90.00
_cell.angle_beta   90.00
_cell.angle_gamma   90.00
#
_symmetry.space_group_name_H-M   'P 1'
#
loop_
_entity.id
_entity.type
_entity.pdbx_description
1 polymer ?
#
loop_
_entity_poly.entity_id
_entity_poly.type
_entity_poly.pdbx_seq_one_letter_code
_entity_poly.pdbx_strand_id
1 'polypeptide(L)'
;GRTQSKLDMAKRLYPVEEAAKYGVTLTYVLTADEDDIVEELKALTPDAKGFDDIFLMAAKERLVTQAEQLLAYDGCLNFFAGPADSKFASTINFYNIHYNATHFVGTSGSNTQDMKDAIALIENKTVNVAKIATHIMGLNHVCESILNLPKMPGGKKIVYSGKEFPVTDVSAFGENNELEKHLKELVDAHDGLW
;
A
#
# COMPACT_ATOMS: atom_id res chain seq x y z
N GLY A 1 7.84 -2.61 -8.81
CA GLY A 1 7.20 -1.29 -9.07
C GLY A 1 7.74 -0.61 -10.32
N ARG A 2 6.91 0.23 -10.98
CA ARG A 2 7.30 0.87 -12.26
C ARG A 2 8.10 2.16 -12.12
N THR A 3 8.15 2.77 -10.96
CA THR A 3 8.72 4.11 -10.78
C THR A 3 9.82 4.07 -9.75
N GLN A 4 11.03 4.47 -10.15
CA GLN A 4 12.20 4.45 -9.27
C GLN A 4 11.97 5.26 -7.99
N SER A 5 11.42 6.46 -8.08
CA SER A 5 11.17 7.31 -6.91
C SER A 5 10.21 6.67 -5.89
N LYS A 6 9.23 5.86 -6.35
CA LYS A 6 8.33 5.13 -5.44
C LYS A 6 9.04 3.95 -4.76
N LEU A 7 9.94 3.27 -5.47
CA LEU A 7 10.77 2.23 -4.87
C LEU A 7 11.74 2.82 -3.84
N ASP A 8 12.36 3.95 -4.15
CA ASP A 8 13.27 4.62 -3.23
C ASP A 8 12.54 5.08 -1.95
N MET A 9 11.30 5.58 -2.10
CA MET A 9 10.46 5.88 -0.95
C MET A 9 10.13 4.62 -0.15
N ALA A 10 9.74 3.53 -0.80
CA ALA A 10 9.44 2.27 -0.12
C ALA A 10 10.67 1.72 0.63
N LYS A 11 11.86 1.76 0.03
CA LYS A 11 13.12 1.37 0.67
C LYS A 11 13.46 2.20 1.90
N ARG A 12 13.14 3.51 1.89
CA ARG A 12 13.34 4.37 3.06
C ARG A 12 12.36 4.05 4.18
N LEU A 13 11.10 3.77 3.85
CA LEU A 13 10.05 3.47 4.82
C LEU A 13 10.21 2.07 5.44
N TYR A 14 10.67 1.13 4.64
CA TYR A 14 10.85 -0.28 5.00
C TYR A 14 12.22 -0.78 4.52
N PRO A 15 13.30 -0.46 5.26
CA PRO A 15 14.65 -0.90 4.90
C PRO A 15 14.78 -2.43 4.92
N VAL A 16 15.53 -2.97 3.98
CA VAL A 16 15.76 -4.43 3.90
C VAL A 16 16.48 -4.97 5.13
N GLU A 17 17.34 -4.16 5.72
CA GLU A 17 18.08 -4.49 6.95
C GLU A 17 17.14 -4.62 8.15
N GLU A 18 16.06 -3.84 8.17
CA GLU A 18 15.05 -3.93 9.21
C GLU A 18 14.23 -5.22 9.08
N ALA A 19 13.82 -5.59 7.87
CA ALA A 19 13.13 -6.84 7.60
C ALA A 19 14.00 -8.06 7.98
N ALA A 20 15.30 -8.00 7.69
CA ALA A 20 16.26 -9.06 7.99
C ALA A 20 16.36 -9.36 9.50
N LYS A 21 16.16 -8.38 10.39
CA LYS A 21 16.15 -8.60 11.85
C LYS A 21 15.03 -9.54 12.31
N TYR A 22 13.98 -9.67 11.50
CA TYR A 22 12.85 -10.55 11.75
C TYR A 22 12.89 -11.84 10.91
N GLY A 23 14.03 -12.13 10.27
CA GLY A 23 14.19 -13.29 9.41
C GLY A 23 13.46 -13.19 8.07
N VAL A 24 13.08 -11.98 7.65
CA VAL A 24 12.35 -11.72 6.41
C VAL A 24 13.32 -11.23 5.34
N THR A 25 13.33 -11.88 4.18
CA THR A 25 14.01 -11.39 2.97
C THR A 25 13.07 -10.45 2.23
N LEU A 26 13.41 -9.16 2.20
CA LEU A 26 12.65 -8.13 1.49
C LEU A 26 13.39 -7.71 0.22
N THR A 27 12.73 -7.83 -0.93
CA THR A 27 13.31 -7.47 -2.23
C THR A 27 12.46 -6.42 -2.94
N TYR A 28 13.09 -5.40 -3.46
CA TYR A 28 12.46 -4.34 -4.26
C TYR A 28 12.90 -4.47 -5.71
N VAL A 29 11.94 -4.66 -6.61
CA VAL A 29 12.20 -4.83 -8.04
C VAL A 29 11.59 -3.68 -8.83
N LEU A 30 12.40 -3.03 -9.68
CA LEU A 30 11.92 -2.10 -10.68
C LEU A 30 11.49 -2.89 -11.92
N THR A 31 10.20 -2.91 -12.17
CA THR A 31 9.65 -3.66 -13.31
C THR A 31 9.47 -2.81 -14.57
N ALA A 32 9.75 -1.52 -14.49
CA ALA A 32 9.65 -0.54 -15.58
C ALA A 32 8.63 -0.93 -16.68
N ASP A 33 9.03 -0.89 -17.96
CA ASP A 33 8.21 -1.29 -19.10
C ASP A 33 8.69 -2.61 -19.73
N GLU A 34 9.38 -3.44 -18.95
CA GLU A 34 9.85 -4.75 -19.39
C GLU A 34 8.66 -5.70 -19.60
N ASP A 35 8.59 -6.25 -20.80
CA ASP A 35 7.45 -7.06 -21.23
C ASP A 35 7.51 -8.49 -20.68
N ASP A 36 8.70 -9.00 -20.38
CA ASP A 36 8.88 -10.34 -19.85
C ASP A 36 9.80 -10.36 -18.61
N ILE A 37 9.20 -10.21 -17.45
CA ILE A 37 9.88 -10.20 -16.14
C ILE A 37 9.56 -11.48 -15.34
N VAL A 38 8.78 -12.39 -15.89
CA VAL A 38 8.26 -13.55 -15.14
C VAL A 38 9.41 -14.43 -14.65
N GLU A 39 10.35 -14.79 -15.52
CA GLU A 39 11.47 -15.66 -15.16
C GLU A 39 12.41 -14.99 -14.16
N GLU A 40 12.66 -13.69 -14.30
CA GLU A 40 13.48 -12.93 -13.35
C GLU A 40 12.85 -12.89 -11.96
N LEU A 41 11.53 -12.67 -11.89
CA LEU A 41 10.82 -12.66 -10.62
C LEU A 41 10.74 -14.05 -9.99
N LYS A 42 10.53 -15.12 -10.77
CA LYS A 42 10.58 -16.49 -10.27
C LYS A 42 11.96 -16.83 -9.68
N ALA A 43 13.02 -16.40 -10.34
CA ALA A 43 14.39 -16.62 -9.86
C ALA A 43 14.67 -16.03 -8.46
N LEU A 44 13.81 -15.11 -7.96
CA LEU A 44 13.89 -14.59 -6.60
C LEU A 44 13.30 -15.54 -5.54
N THR A 45 12.60 -16.59 -5.98
CA THR A 45 11.97 -17.58 -5.10
C THR A 45 12.82 -18.84 -5.00
N PRO A 46 12.72 -19.63 -3.92
CA PRO A 46 13.45 -20.90 -3.81
C PRO A 46 13.13 -21.82 -5.00
N ASP A 47 14.17 -22.35 -5.65
CA ASP A 47 14.09 -23.24 -6.82
C ASP A 47 13.27 -22.66 -8.01
N ALA A 48 13.13 -21.34 -8.07
CA ALA A 48 12.33 -20.62 -9.08
C ALA A 48 10.87 -21.13 -9.21
N LYS A 49 10.28 -21.57 -8.09
CA LYS A 49 8.93 -22.18 -8.09
C LYS A 49 7.80 -21.18 -8.22
N GLY A 50 8.05 -19.90 -8.02
CA GLY A 50 7.04 -18.84 -7.96
C GLY A 50 6.66 -18.47 -6.53
N PHE A 51 5.57 -17.72 -6.40
CA PHE A 51 5.12 -17.13 -5.14
C PHE A 51 3.87 -17.83 -4.62
N ASP A 52 3.82 -18.06 -3.31
CA ASP A 52 2.66 -18.64 -2.65
C ASP A 52 1.48 -17.66 -2.61
N ASP A 53 1.77 -16.36 -2.39
CA ASP A 53 0.77 -15.29 -2.35
C ASP A 53 1.17 -14.12 -3.23
N ILE A 54 0.25 -13.67 -4.09
CA ILE A 54 0.41 -12.48 -4.92
C ILE A 54 -0.73 -11.51 -4.68
N PHE A 55 -0.42 -10.27 -4.32
CA PHE A 55 -1.38 -9.17 -4.21
C PHE A 55 -1.26 -8.23 -5.41
N LEU A 56 -2.25 -8.24 -6.29
CA LEU A 56 -2.26 -7.39 -7.47
C LEU A 56 -3.00 -6.08 -7.19
N MET A 57 -2.24 -4.98 -7.15
CA MET A 57 -2.73 -3.65 -6.77
C MET A 57 -3.01 -2.73 -7.97
N ALA A 58 -2.88 -3.23 -9.20
CA ALA A 58 -3.11 -2.44 -10.42
C ALA A 58 -3.95 -3.20 -11.44
N ALA A 59 -5.07 -2.62 -11.87
CA ALA A 59 -5.97 -3.20 -12.86
C ALA A 59 -5.40 -3.04 -14.29
N LYS A 60 -4.54 -3.96 -14.68
CA LYS A 60 -3.97 -4.08 -16.03
C LYS A 60 -3.99 -5.54 -16.45
N GLU A 61 -4.54 -5.83 -17.64
CA GLU A 61 -4.68 -7.20 -18.18
C GLU A 61 -3.33 -7.94 -18.17
N ARG A 62 -2.28 -7.30 -18.68
CA ARG A 62 -0.93 -7.87 -18.70
C ARG A 62 -0.44 -8.29 -17.31
N LEU A 63 -0.73 -7.49 -16.28
CA LEU A 63 -0.29 -7.80 -14.92
C LEU A 63 -1.06 -8.98 -14.32
N VAL A 64 -2.32 -9.20 -14.70
CA VAL A 64 -3.08 -10.39 -14.30
C VAL A 64 -2.44 -11.65 -14.89
N THR A 65 -2.14 -11.62 -16.21
CA THR A 65 -1.49 -12.74 -16.90
C THR A 65 -0.10 -13.04 -16.33
N GLN A 66 0.71 -12.00 -16.07
CA GLN A 66 2.02 -12.19 -15.46
C GLN A 66 1.92 -12.72 -14.01
N ALA A 67 0.98 -12.23 -13.23
CA ALA A 67 0.77 -12.68 -11.86
C ALA A 67 0.32 -14.15 -11.82
N GLU A 68 -0.53 -14.58 -12.75
CA GLU A 68 -0.91 -15.98 -12.90
C GLU A 68 0.31 -16.87 -13.14
N GLN A 69 1.17 -16.48 -14.07
CA GLN A 69 2.40 -17.22 -14.39
C GLN A 69 3.41 -17.28 -13.22
N LEU A 70 3.34 -16.33 -12.30
CA LEU A 70 4.23 -16.23 -11.14
C LEU A 70 3.79 -17.08 -9.95
N LEU A 71 2.58 -17.66 -9.97
CA LEU A 71 2.08 -18.48 -8.87
C LEU A 71 2.85 -19.80 -8.75
N ALA A 72 3.18 -20.13 -7.51
CA ALA A 72 3.66 -21.46 -7.15
C ALA A 72 2.51 -22.49 -7.13
N TYR A 73 2.84 -23.75 -6.89
CA TYR A 73 1.84 -24.78 -6.63
C TYR A 73 1.03 -24.42 -5.38
N ASP A 74 -0.30 -24.54 -5.47
CA ASP A 74 -1.26 -24.15 -4.43
C ASP A 74 -1.23 -22.64 -4.08
N GLY A 75 -0.64 -21.81 -4.97
CA GLY A 75 -0.49 -20.38 -4.78
C GLY A 75 -1.80 -19.61 -4.99
N CYS A 76 -1.91 -18.45 -4.34
CA CYS A 76 -3.10 -17.60 -4.34
C CYS A 76 -2.82 -16.22 -4.93
N LEU A 77 -3.56 -15.83 -5.98
CA LEU A 77 -3.61 -14.47 -6.50
C LEU A 77 -4.80 -13.73 -5.91
N ASN A 78 -4.54 -12.71 -5.10
CA ASN A 78 -5.56 -11.77 -4.65
C ASN A 78 -5.60 -10.56 -5.59
N PHE A 79 -6.67 -10.45 -6.38
CA PHE A 79 -6.94 -9.30 -7.22
C PHE A 79 -7.60 -8.20 -6.38
N PHE A 80 -6.77 -7.37 -5.76
CA PHE A 80 -7.21 -6.25 -4.92
C PHE A 80 -7.44 -4.96 -5.72
N ALA A 81 -6.93 -4.89 -6.95
CA ALA A 81 -7.10 -3.72 -7.82
C ALA A 81 -8.58 -3.49 -8.17
N GLY A 82 -9.03 -2.24 -8.11
CA GLY A 82 -10.38 -1.84 -8.52
C GLY A 82 -10.37 -1.34 -9.97
N PRO A 83 -10.80 -2.13 -10.97
CA PRO A 83 -10.97 -1.64 -12.33
C PRO A 83 -12.13 -0.64 -12.41
N ALA A 84 -11.92 0.44 -13.18
CA ALA A 84 -12.98 1.44 -13.42
C ALA A 84 -14.00 0.96 -14.47
N ASP A 85 -13.57 0.08 -15.37
CA ASP A 85 -14.44 -0.51 -16.41
C ASP A 85 -14.99 -1.85 -15.93
N SER A 86 -16.32 -1.99 -15.91
CA SER A 86 -17.02 -3.22 -15.56
C SER A 86 -16.78 -4.37 -16.55
N LYS A 87 -16.25 -4.07 -17.74
CA LYS A 87 -15.87 -5.05 -18.76
C LYS A 87 -14.40 -5.48 -18.68
N PHE A 88 -13.66 -5.00 -17.66
CA PHE A 88 -12.28 -5.40 -17.48
C PHE A 88 -12.19 -6.93 -17.41
N ALA A 89 -11.37 -7.51 -18.28
CA ALA A 89 -11.14 -8.94 -18.38
C ALA A 89 -9.66 -9.20 -18.68
N SER A 90 -9.19 -10.39 -18.38
CA SER A 90 -7.84 -10.85 -18.71
C SER A 90 -7.83 -12.34 -18.98
N THR A 91 -6.79 -12.80 -19.66
CA THR A 91 -6.59 -14.21 -19.95
C THR A 91 -5.81 -14.86 -18.80
N ILE A 92 -6.31 -15.99 -18.32
CA ILE A 92 -5.65 -16.87 -17.36
C ILE A 92 -5.59 -18.30 -17.91
N ASN A 93 -4.60 -19.06 -17.46
CA ASN A 93 -4.42 -20.44 -17.92
C ASN A 93 -5.13 -21.41 -16.97
N PHE A 94 -6.28 -21.93 -17.38
CA PHE A 94 -7.04 -22.90 -16.58
C PHE A 94 -6.35 -24.26 -16.39
N TYR A 95 -5.34 -24.58 -17.20
CA TYR A 95 -4.49 -25.74 -16.97
C TYR A 95 -3.74 -25.62 -15.64
N ASN A 96 -3.18 -24.44 -15.35
CA ASN A 96 -2.49 -24.16 -14.10
C ASN A 96 -3.44 -24.21 -12.89
N ILE A 97 -4.67 -23.72 -13.05
CA ILE A 97 -5.68 -23.84 -11.98
C ILE A 97 -5.94 -25.30 -11.63
N HIS A 98 -6.05 -26.15 -12.65
CA HIS A 98 -6.35 -27.57 -12.45
C HIS A 98 -5.14 -28.36 -11.91
N TYR A 99 -3.97 -28.23 -12.54
CA TYR A 99 -2.82 -29.08 -12.24
C TYR A 99 -1.90 -28.51 -11.17
N ASN A 100 -1.84 -27.20 -11.02
CA ASN A 100 -1.03 -26.54 -9.98
C ASN A 100 -1.88 -26.08 -8.80
N ALA A 101 -3.17 -26.40 -8.76
CA ALA A 101 -4.09 -26.02 -7.67
C ALA A 101 -4.09 -24.52 -7.34
N THR A 102 -3.85 -23.63 -8.33
CA THR A 102 -3.78 -22.21 -8.08
C THR A 102 -5.15 -21.60 -7.80
N HIS A 103 -5.17 -20.54 -6.97
CA HIS A 103 -6.38 -19.89 -6.49
C HIS A 103 -6.44 -18.45 -6.96
N PHE A 104 -7.65 -18.00 -7.30
CA PHE A 104 -7.93 -16.61 -7.66
C PHE A 104 -9.02 -16.08 -6.74
N VAL A 105 -8.70 -15.04 -5.99
CA VAL A 105 -9.63 -14.40 -5.06
C VAL A 105 -9.67 -12.90 -5.32
N GLY A 106 -10.74 -12.26 -4.90
CA GLY A 106 -10.88 -10.81 -4.99
C GLY A 106 -11.68 -10.30 -3.79
N THR A 107 -11.36 -9.08 -3.39
CA THR A 107 -12.04 -8.40 -2.30
C THR A 107 -12.34 -6.96 -2.70
N SER A 108 -13.45 -6.43 -2.23
CA SER A 108 -13.82 -5.04 -2.42
C SER A 108 -14.36 -4.46 -1.12
N GLY A 109 -13.77 -3.32 -0.72
CA GLY A 109 -14.16 -2.64 0.51
C GLY A 109 -13.72 -3.36 1.77
N SER A 110 -14.35 -2.97 2.88
CA SER A 110 -14.17 -3.53 4.20
C SER A 110 -15.49 -3.46 4.97
N ASN A 111 -15.61 -4.24 6.01
CA ASN A 111 -16.74 -4.20 6.94
C ASN A 111 -16.32 -3.57 8.28
N THR A 112 -17.27 -3.41 9.20
CA THR A 112 -17.01 -2.81 10.52
C THR A 112 -16.02 -3.66 11.36
N GLN A 113 -16.01 -4.98 11.17
CA GLN A 113 -15.07 -5.84 11.90
C GLN A 113 -13.65 -5.62 11.41
N ASP A 114 -13.43 -5.53 10.09
CA ASP A 114 -12.12 -5.22 9.50
C ASP A 114 -11.56 -3.89 10.03
N MET A 115 -12.42 -2.88 10.22
CA MET A 115 -12.02 -1.60 10.82
C MET A 115 -11.59 -1.75 12.27
N LYS A 116 -12.31 -2.54 13.08
CA LYS A 116 -11.93 -2.82 14.47
C LYS A 116 -10.61 -3.57 14.56
N ASP A 117 -10.43 -4.55 13.68
CA ASP A 117 -9.20 -5.33 13.62
C ASP A 117 -7.99 -4.45 13.22
N ALA A 118 -8.20 -3.54 12.25
CA ALA A 118 -7.17 -2.55 11.87
C ALA A 118 -6.81 -1.62 13.03
N ILE A 119 -7.79 -1.13 13.80
CA ILE A 119 -7.55 -0.30 14.99
C ILE A 119 -6.73 -1.10 16.02
N ALA A 120 -7.12 -2.34 16.30
CA ALA A 120 -6.37 -3.19 17.23
C ALA A 120 -4.91 -3.42 16.80
N LEU A 121 -4.65 -3.61 15.51
CA LEU A 121 -3.29 -3.73 14.97
C LEU A 121 -2.46 -2.45 15.16
N ILE A 122 -3.10 -1.28 15.04
CA ILE A 122 -2.46 0.02 15.25
C ILE A 122 -2.16 0.24 16.73
N GLU A 123 -3.14 0.01 17.61
CA GLU A 123 -3.02 0.18 19.07
C GLU A 123 -1.95 -0.75 19.66
N ASN A 124 -1.90 -1.99 19.20
CA ASN A 124 -0.89 -2.97 19.59
C ASN A 124 0.48 -2.73 18.93
N LYS A 125 0.63 -1.67 18.13
CA LYS A 125 1.85 -1.31 17.40
C LYS A 125 2.36 -2.40 16.44
N THR A 126 1.50 -3.31 16.02
CA THR A 126 1.81 -4.32 15.01
C THR A 126 1.99 -3.67 13.65
N VAL A 127 1.18 -2.63 13.34
CA VAL A 127 1.27 -1.85 12.11
C VAL A 127 1.49 -0.38 12.45
N ASN A 128 2.51 0.23 11.86
CA ASN A 128 2.76 1.66 11.97
C ASN A 128 2.24 2.40 10.73
N VAL A 129 1.01 2.87 10.79
CA VAL A 129 0.36 3.61 9.68
C VAL A 129 0.87 5.05 9.52
N ALA A 130 1.51 5.62 10.56
CA ALA A 130 2.06 6.97 10.48
C ALA A 130 3.14 7.11 9.40
N LYS A 131 3.87 6.03 9.11
CA LYS A 131 4.89 6.02 8.05
C LYS A 131 4.38 6.39 6.66
N ILE A 132 3.09 6.17 6.38
CA ILE A 132 2.49 6.47 5.08
C ILE A 132 1.74 7.80 5.05
N ALA A 133 1.61 8.49 6.18
CA ALA A 133 1.05 9.84 6.23
C ALA A 133 2.05 10.84 5.62
N THR A 134 1.57 11.71 4.74
CA THR A 134 2.40 12.74 4.10
C THR A 134 1.94 14.15 4.41
N HIS A 135 0.66 14.32 4.70
CA HIS A 135 0.09 15.63 5.04
C HIS A 135 -0.92 15.51 6.16
N ILE A 136 -1.02 16.56 6.93
CA ILE A 136 -2.02 16.77 7.99
C ILE A 136 -2.74 18.07 7.70
N MET A 137 -4.05 18.11 7.97
CA MET A 137 -4.87 19.32 7.80
C MET A 137 -6.12 19.29 8.66
N GLY A 138 -6.71 20.43 8.87
CA GLY A 138 -8.07 20.54 9.39
C GLY A 138 -9.13 20.38 8.31
N LEU A 139 -10.39 20.19 8.71
CA LEU A 139 -11.52 20.02 7.80
C LEU A 139 -11.71 21.24 6.88
N ASN A 140 -11.37 22.42 7.34
CA ASN A 140 -11.46 23.69 6.60
C ASN A 140 -10.61 23.73 5.32
N HIS A 141 -9.60 22.85 5.17
CA HIS A 141 -8.72 22.78 3.99
C HIS A 141 -8.96 21.56 3.09
N VAL A 142 -9.98 20.75 3.37
CA VAL A 142 -10.23 19.49 2.61
C VAL A 142 -10.57 19.77 1.14
N CYS A 143 -11.44 20.75 0.87
CA CYS A 143 -11.83 21.07 -0.51
C CYS A 143 -10.63 21.49 -1.36
N GLU A 144 -9.79 22.37 -0.83
CA GLU A 144 -8.57 22.80 -1.49
C GLU A 144 -7.61 21.62 -1.73
N SER A 145 -7.46 20.78 -0.73
CA SER A 145 -6.58 19.60 -0.82
C SER A 145 -7.04 18.59 -1.85
N ILE A 146 -8.35 18.34 -1.96
CA ILE A 146 -8.91 17.45 -2.99
C ILE A 146 -8.62 17.99 -4.40
N LEU A 147 -8.81 19.28 -4.62
CA LEU A 147 -8.53 19.91 -5.91
C LEU A 147 -7.03 19.88 -6.27
N ASN A 148 -6.16 19.94 -5.26
CA ASN A 148 -4.71 19.89 -5.44
C ASN A 148 -4.11 18.49 -5.39
N LEU A 149 -4.91 17.45 -5.11
CA LEU A 149 -4.44 16.08 -4.92
C LEU A 149 -3.52 15.57 -6.04
N PRO A 150 -3.78 15.85 -7.32
CA PRO A 150 -2.88 15.44 -8.41
C PRO A 150 -1.47 16.04 -8.35
N LYS A 151 -1.30 17.16 -7.65
CA LYS A 151 -0.03 17.89 -7.49
C LYS A 151 0.68 17.52 -6.20
N MET A 152 -0.02 16.87 -5.25
CA MET A 152 0.54 16.48 -3.96
C MET A 152 1.25 15.13 -4.10
N PRO A 153 2.36 14.93 -3.36
CA PRO A 153 3.04 13.63 -3.35
C PRO A 153 2.12 12.52 -2.83
N GLY A 154 2.38 11.29 -3.26
CA GLY A 154 1.66 10.10 -2.80
C GLY A 154 1.69 9.94 -1.27
N GLY A 155 0.90 9.01 -0.75
CA GLY A 155 0.72 8.78 0.67
C GLY A 155 -0.62 9.27 1.21
N LYS A 156 -0.87 9.06 2.50
CA LYS A 156 -2.14 9.41 3.15
C LYS A 156 -2.15 10.85 3.61
N LYS A 157 -3.32 11.47 3.51
CA LYS A 157 -3.62 12.81 4.04
C LYS A 157 -4.54 12.64 5.25
N ILE A 158 -4.09 13.10 6.39
CA ILE A 158 -4.84 12.99 7.65
C ILE A 158 -5.63 14.27 7.86
N VAL A 159 -6.93 14.14 8.07
CA VAL A 159 -7.84 15.27 8.30
C VAL A 159 -8.36 15.20 9.73
N TYR A 160 -8.09 16.22 10.49
CA TYR A 160 -8.68 16.41 11.82
C TYR A 160 -10.01 17.15 11.67
N SER A 161 -11.12 16.44 11.75
CA SER A 161 -12.46 16.95 11.45
C SER A 161 -12.93 18.03 12.42
N GLY A 162 -12.52 17.97 13.66
CA GLY A 162 -12.89 18.95 14.70
C GLY A 162 -11.91 20.11 14.87
N LYS A 163 -10.93 20.28 13.98
CA LYS A 163 -9.87 21.26 14.14
C LYS A 163 -9.66 22.08 12.88
N GLU A 164 -9.24 23.34 13.07
CA GLU A 164 -8.72 24.17 11.99
C GLU A 164 -7.19 24.10 12.02
N PHE A 165 -6.63 23.61 10.92
CA PHE A 165 -5.18 23.46 10.78
C PHE A 165 -4.81 23.57 9.30
N PRO A 166 -3.73 24.31 8.95
CA PRO A 166 -3.32 24.46 7.56
C PRO A 166 -2.84 23.13 6.97
N VAL A 167 -2.91 23.03 5.63
CA VAL A 167 -2.31 21.90 4.91
C VAL A 167 -0.81 21.91 5.17
N THR A 168 -0.33 20.88 5.85
CA THR A 168 1.06 20.80 6.29
C THR A 168 1.67 19.46 5.89
N ASP A 169 2.79 19.50 5.16
CA ASP A 169 3.61 18.33 4.91
C ASP A 169 4.21 17.84 6.23
N VAL A 170 4.13 16.53 6.50
CA VAL A 170 4.67 15.98 7.77
C VAL A 170 6.18 16.16 7.91
N SER A 171 6.90 16.36 6.81
CA SER A 171 8.32 16.69 6.85
C SER A 171 8.62 18.07 7.44
N ALA A 172 7.60 18.94 7.54
CA ALA A 172 7.73 20.24 8.21
C ALA A 172 7.69 20.14 9.74
N PHE A 173 7.29 18.97 10.28
CA PHE A 173 7.32 18.72 11.72
C PHE A 173 8.73 18.31 12.16
N GLY A 174 9.08 18.61 13.41
CA GLY A 174 10.35 18.27 14.01
C GLY A 174 10.45 18.80 15.43
N GLU A 175 11.53 18.48 16.14
CA GLU A 175 11.77 18.98 17.49
C GLU A 175 11.72 20.52 17.51
N ASN A 176 10.92 21.08 18.42
CA ASN A 176 10.68 22.52 18.59
C ASN A 176 9.98 23.22 17.40
N ASN A 177 9.31 22.49 16.54
CA ASN A 177 8.51 23.07 15.47
C ASN A 177 7.20 23.67 16.02
N GLU A 178 6.91 24.93 15.71
CA GLU A 178 5.71 25.62 16.21
C GLU A 178 4.40 25.00 15.65
N LEU A 179 4.43 24.47 14.43
CA LEU A 179 3.28 23.78 13.86
C LEU A 179 2.96 22.48 14.61
N GLU A 180 4.00 21.74 15.02
CA GLU A 180 3.84 20.51 15.81
C GLU A 180 3.29 20.82 17.20
N LYS A 181 3.81 21.85 17.86
CA LYS A 181 3.28 22.33 19.14
C LYS A 181 1.82 22.73 19.02
N HIS A 182 1.50 23.53 18.01
CA HIS A 182 0.12 23.97 17.78
C HIS A 182 -0.83 22.78 17.53
N LEU A 183 -0.43 21.82 16.69
CA LEU A 183 -1.21 20.61 16.47
C LEU A 183 -1.40 19.83 17.78
N LYS A 184 -0.35 19.67 18.56
CA LYS A 184 -0.43 18.98 19.85
C LYS A 184 -1.38 19.69 20.82
N GLU A 185 -1.31 21.00 20.93
CA GLU A 185 -2.24 21.79 21.75
C GLU A 185 -3.70 21.60 21.31
N LEU A 186 -3.96 21.61 19.99
CA LEU A 186 -5.28 21.36 19.44
C LEU A 186 -5.78 19.96 19.75
N VAL A 187 -4.90 18.96 19.71
CA VAL A 187 -5.21 17.55 20.01
C VAL A 187 -5.48 17.37 21.49
N ASP A 188 -4.61 17.91 22.36
CA ASP A 188 -4.72 17.78 23.82
C ASP A 188 -5.94 18.55 24.39
N ALA A 189 -6.35 19.65 23.75
CA ALA A 189 -7.54 20.41 24.12
C ALA A 189 -8.87 19.72 23.74
N HIS A 190 -8.83 18.59 23.08
CA HIS A 190 -10.00 17.87 22.66
C HIS A 190 -10.36 16.79 23.68
N ASP A 191 -11.61 16.75 24.15
CA ASP A 191 -12.11 15.84 25.19
C ASP A 191 -12.14 14.35 24.81
N GLY A 192 -11.25 13.91 23.93
CA GLY A 192 -11.18 12.53 23.44
C GLY A 192 -12.28 12.15 22.44
N LEU A 193 -13.05 13.12 21.96
CA LEU A 193 -14.01 12.93 20.88
C LEU A 193 -13.32 13.13 19.52
N TRP A 194 -12.88 12.07 18.93
CA TRP A 194 -12.26 12.01 17.60
C TRP A 194 -13.18 11.40 16.58
#